data_d835f451f77926f8c8933dedb1ea4c9a
#
_entry.id   d835f451f77926f8c8933dedb1ea4c9a
#
_cell.length_a   1.000
_cell.length_b   1.000
_cell.length_c   1.000
_cell.angle_alpha   90.00
_cell.angle_beta   90.00
_cell.angle_gamma   90.00
#
_symmetry.space_group_name_H-M   'P 1'
#
loop_
_entity.id
_entity.type
_entity.pdbx_description
1 polymer ?
#
loop_
_entity_poly.entity_id
_entity_poly.type
_entity_poly.pdbx_seq_one_letter_code
_entity_poly.pdbx_strand_id
1 'polypeptide(L)'
;QSVFHALMDRCERVDLEEYSYDGLAKIVAIKLRKVKFGKGVLEQIAPVLRGNARAAQKMAIHIRNYLKAASKKTFIKADWDKLCDHLGILPLGINPIELQLLRHLSERKECSLTYLAAKTGLTKPCLQRDYEVYLQKQNLMEISTAGRAITPKGKDYLEELSAGV
;
A
#
# COMPACT_ATOMS: atom_id res chain seq x y z
N GLN A 1 22.07 -0.38 8.26
CA GLN A 1 23.01 0.50 7.52
C GLN A 1 24.00 1.03 8.55
N SER A 2 25.26 0.60 8.47
CA SER A 2 26.33 1.17 9.27
C SER A 2 26.71 2.53 8.70
N VAL A 3 26.18 3.59 9.27
CA VAL A 3 26.66 4.94 9.00
C VAL A 3 27.92 5.14 9.82
N PHE A 4 28.96 5.68 9.20
CA PHE A 4 30.23 5.99 9.87
C PHE A 4 29.97 6.87 11.10
N HIS A 5 30.30 6.41 12.32
CA HIS A 5 30.10 7.17 13.56
C HIS A 5 30.68 8.59 13.50
N ALA A 6 31.84 8.74 12.87
CA ALA A 6 32.48 10.05 12.69
C ALA A 6 31.68 11.06 11.84
N LEU A 7 30.73 10.58 11.01
CA LEU A 7 29.79 11.45 10.27
C LEU A 7 28.59 11.83 11.15
N MET A 8 28.13 10.91 12.00
CA MET A 8 26.98 11.17 12.90
C MET A 8 27.26 12.30 13.87
N ASP A 9 28.49 12.36 14.39
CA ASP A 9 28.92 13.41 15.35
C ASP A 9 29.05 14.81 14.71
N ARG A 10 29.05 14.90 13.39
CA ARG A 10 29.24 16.16 12.63
C ARG A 10 28.01 16.58 11.84
N CYS A 11 26.94 15.79 11.84
CA CYS A 11 25.71 16.04 11.09
C CYS A 11 24.53 16.12 12.05
N GLU A 12 23.63 17.05 11.78
CA GLU A 12 22.31 17.05 12.40
C GLU A 12 21.43 15.99 11.76
N ARG A 13 20.82 15.13 12.57
CA ARG A 13 19.90 14.11 12.08
C ARG A 13 18.49 14.69 11.97
N VAL A 14 17.92 14.60 10.78
CA VAL A 14 16.51 14.94 10.53
C VAL A 14 15.77 13.67 10.16
N ASP A 15 14.85 13.27 11.03
CA ASP A 15 13.98 12.12 10.76
C ASP A 15 12.72 12.59 10.03
N LEU A 16 12.44 12.00 8.85
CA LEU A 16 11.26 12.28 8.06
C LEU A 16 10.21 11.20 8.31
N GLU A 17 9.04 11.63 8.74
CA GLU A 17 7.88 10.76 8.93
C GLU A 17 7.11 10.54 7.61
N GLU A 18 6.37 9.45 7.56
CA GLU A 18 5.41 9.22 6.48
C GLU A 18 4.26 10.24 6.57
N TYR A 19 3.73 10.61 5.40
CA TYR A 19 2.55 11.46 5.36
C TYR A 19 1.33 10.73 5.95
N SER A 20 0.55 11.46 6.75
CA SER A 20 -0.76 11.00 7.19
C SER A 20 -1.72 10.84 6.01
N TYR A 21 -2.79 10.06 6.16
CA TYR A 21 -3.82 9.92 5.13
C TYR A 21 -4.44 11.27 4.74
N ASP A 22 -4.70 12.15 5.71
CA ASP A 22 -5.17 13.51 5.45
C ASP A 22 -4.16 14.33 4.64
N GLY A 23 -2.88 14.20 4.95
CA GLY A 23 -1.80 14.85 4.21
C GLY A 23 -1.77 14.39 2.75
N LEU A 24 -1.89 13.09 2.53
CA LEU A 24 -1.92 12.50 1.18
C LEU A 24 -3.17 12.91 0.40
N ALA A 25 -4.34 12.89 1.03
CA ALA A 25 -5.60 13.37 0.44
C ALA A 25 -5.47 14.84 0.01
N LYS A 26 -4.90 15.69 0.87
CA LYS A 26 -4.64 17.11 0.56
C LYS A 26 -3.68 17.27 -0.62
N ILE A 27 -2.61 16.46 -0.74
CA ILE A 27 -1.68 16.50 -1.88
C ILE A 27 -2.42 16.20 -3.19
N VAL A 28 -3.27 15.17 -3.21
CA VAL A 28 -4.07 14.82 -4.39
C VAL A 28 -5.03 15.97 -4.74
N ALA A 29 -5.74 16.52 -3.76
CA ALA A 29 -6.69 17.62 -3.95
C ALA A 29 -6.00 18.88 -4.49
N ILE A 30 -4.85 19.25 -3.94
CA ILE A 30 -4.08 20.43 -4.39
C ILE A 30 -3.59 20.24 -5.85
N LYS A 31 -3.18 19.05 -6.24
CA LYS A 31 -2.77 18.76 -7.62
C LYS A 31 -3.95 18.76 -8.60
N LEU A 32 -5.16 18.56 -8.10
CA LEU A 32 -6.40 18.46 -8.88
C LEU A 32 -7.41 19.56 -8.49
N ARG A 33 -6.94 20.79 -8.25
CA ARG A 33 -7.76 21.94 -7.79
C ARG A 33 -9.03 22.22 -8.59
N LYS A 34 -9.06 21.84 -9.86
CA LYS A 34 -10.21 22.05 -10.77
C LYS A 34 -11.17 20.86 -10.80
N VAL A 35 -10.87 19.77 -10.08
CA VAL A 35 -11.70 18.57 -10.01
C VAL A 35 -12.56 18.62 -8.76
N LYS A 36 -13.85 18.34 -8.91
CA LYS A 36 -14.76 18.13 -7.77
C LYS A 36 -14.73 16.67 -7.38
N PHE A 37 -14.37 16.40 -6.12
CA PHE A 37 -14.39 15.06 -5.56
C PHE A 37 -15.73 14.74 -4.92
N GLY A 38 -16.25 13.55 -5.14
CA GLY A 38 -17.38 13.01 -4.38
C GLY A 38 -17.03 12.80 -2.90
N LYS A 39 -18.05 12.74 -2.05
CA LYS A 39 -17.87 12.52 -0.60
C LYS A 39 -17.13 11.21 -0.34
N GLY A 40 -16.10 11.21 0.49
CA GLY A 40 -15.37 10.02 0.92
C GLY A 40 -14.37 9.44 -0.08
N VAL A 41 -14.24 10.02 -1.28
CA VAL A 41 -13.34 9.46 -2.33
C VAL A 41 -11.87 9.66 -1.99
N LEU A 42 -11.51 10.83 -1.49
CA LEU A 42 -10.11 11.10 -1.11
C LEU A 42 -9.65 10.23 0.05
N GLU A 43 -10.55 9.92 0.98
CA GLU A 43 -10.33 9.02 2.11
C GLU A 43 -10.11 7.57 1.67
N GLN A 44 -10.68 7.15 0.54
CA GLN A 44 -10.42 5.84 -0.07
C GLN A 44 -9.11 5.79 -0.86
N ILE A 45 -8.72 6.90 -1.47
CA ILE A 45 -7.46 7.02 -2.21
C ILE A 45 -6.26 7.03 -1.26
N ALA A 46 -6.34 7.73 -0.13
CA ALA A 46 -5.21 8.00 0.74
C ALA A 46 -4.49 6.72 1.27
N PRO A 47 -5.17 5.67 1.75
CA PRO A 47 -4.53 4.45 2.23
C PRO A 47 -3.71 3.74 1.15
N VAL A 48 -4.17 3.78 -0.11
CA VAL A 48 -3.50 3.13 -1.25
C VAL A 48 -2.13 3.78 -1.55
N LEU A 49 -1.92 5.01 -1.13
CA LEU A 49 -0.70 5.78 -1.37
C LEU A 49 0.44 5.46 -0.40
N ARG A 50 0.17 4.67 0.65
CA ARG A 50 1.17 4.07 1.56
C ARG A 50 2.13 5.10 2.18
N GLY A 51 1.64 6.24 2.65
CA GLY A 51 2.46 7.29 3.27
C GLY A 51 3.33 8.09 2.29
N ASN A 52 3.25 7.85 0.98
CA ASN A 52 4.19 8.35 -0.01
C ASN A 52 3.62 9.52 -0.84
N ALA A 53 4.17 10.72 -0.66
CA ALA A 53 3.78 11.93 -1.41
C ALA A 53 4.01 11.80 -2.93
N ARG A 54 5.03 11.05 -3.37
CA ARG A 54 5.28 10.82 -4.80
C ARG A 54 4.19 9.93 -5.41
N ALA A 55 3.70 8.93 -4.64
CA ALA A 55 2.55 8.13 -5.04
C ALA A 55 1.29 8.99 -5.17
N ALA A 56 1.06 9.94 -4.25
CA ALA A 56 -0.05 10.88 -4.34
C ALA A 56 0.01 11.76 -5.61
N GLN A 57 1.20 12.23 -5.98
CA GLN A 57 1.39 12.98 -7.22
C GLN A 57 1.11 12.14 -8.47
N LYS A 58 1.60 10.89 -8.51
CA LYS A 58 1.33 9.96 -9.62
C LYS A 58 -0.18 9.64 -9.71
N MET A 59 -0.82 9.39 -8.57
CA MET A 59 -2.27 9.14 -8.53
C MET A 59 -3.06 10.34 -9.08
N ALA A 60 -2.67 11.56 -8.74
CA ALA A 60 -3.30 12.76 -9.31
C ALA A 60 -3.16 12.82 -10.84
N ILE A 61 -2.06 12.33 -11.40
CA ILE A 61 -1.88 12.24 -12.87
C ILE A 61 -2.84 11.20 -13.45
N HIS A 62 -2.95 10.01 -12.84
CA HIS A 62 -3.87 8.96 -13.28
C HIS A 62 -5.32 9.45 -13.27
N ILE A 63 -5.77 10.07 -12.18
CA ILE A 63 -7.12 10.65 -12.06
C ILE A 63 -7.35 11.71 -13.15
N ARG A 64 -6.38 12.61 -13.37
CA ARG A 64 -6.49 13.63 -14.42
C ARG A 64 -6.65 13.02 -15.81
N ASN A 65 -5.85 12.03 -16.14
CA ASN A 65 -5.91 11.36 -17.44
C ASN A 65 -7.23 10.62 -17.62
N TYR A 66 -7.71 9.91 -16.59
CA TYR A 66 -9.01 9.26 -16.58
C TYR A 66 -10.15 10.27 -16.83
N LEU A 67 -10.18 11.39 -16.10
CA LEU A 67 -11.19 12.42 -16.25
C LEU A 67 -11.15 13.09 -17.64
N LYS A 68 -9.94 13.28 -18.18
CA LYS A 68 -9.77 13.82 -19.54
C LYS A 68 -10.31 12.88 -20.58
N ALA A 69 -10.02 11.58 -20.49
CA ALA A 69 -10.55 10.55 -21.41
C ALA A 69 -12.07 10.43 -21.31
N ALA A 70 -12.63 10.52 -20.09
CA ALA A 70 -14.08 10.46 -19.86
C ALA A 70 -14.81 11.80 -20.06
N SER A 71 -14.11 12.88 -20.42
CA SER A 71 -14.66 14.25 -20.55
C SER A 71 -15.42 14.73 -19.31
N LYS A 72 -14.96 14.33 -18.11
CA LYS A 72 -15.59 14.64 -16.81
C LYS A 72 -14.80 15.71 -16.04
N LYS A 73 -15.52 16.42 -15.16
CA LYS A 73 -14.93 17.39 -14.20
C LYS A 73 -15.11 16.98 -12.73
N THR A 74 -15.87 15.93 -12.50
CA THR A 74 -16.16 15.37 -11.17
C THR A 74 -15.64 13.95 -11.09
N PHE A 75 -14.99 13.60 -9.98
CA PHE A 75 -14.46 12.28 -9.70
C PHE A 75 -15.17 11.68 -8.50
N ILE A 76 -15.98 10.65 -8.71
CA ILE A 76 -16.83 10.00 -7.70
C ILE A 76 -16.34 8.58 -7.41
N LYS A 77 -16.94 7.92 -6.40
CA LYS A 77 -16.58 6.55 -6.00
C LYS A 77 -16.59 5.58 -7.19
N ALA A 78 -17.63 5.60 -8.03
CA ALA A 78 -17.70 4.72 -9.19
C ALA A 78 -16.57 4.96 -10.22
N ASP A 79 -16.03 6.17 -10.32
CA ASP A 79 -14.84 6.48 -11.14
C ASP A 79 -13.57 5.94 -10.48
N TRP A 80 -13.49 5.98 -9.13
CA TRP A 80 -12.40 5.42 -8.37
C TRP A 80 -12.34 3.90 -8.53
N ASP A 81 -13.45 3.21 -8.37
CA ASP A 81 -13.54 1.76 -8.53
C ASP A 81 -13.06 1.33 -9.92
N LYS A 82 -13.56 2.00 -10.99
CA LYS A 82 -13.10 1.76 -12.37
C LYS A 82 -11.61 2.03 -12.58
N LEU A 83 -11.09 3.07 -11.94
CA LEU A 83 -9.67 3.39 -12.04
C LEU A 83 -8.80 2.35 -11.31
N CYS A 84 -9.27 1.84 -10.16
CA CYS A 84 -8.61 0.75 -9.44
C CYS A 84 -8.55 -0.51 -10.31
N ASP A 85 -9.66 -0.92 -10.91
CA ASP A 85 -9.72 -2.08 -11.81
C ASP A 85 -8.74 -1.92 -12.98
N HIS A 86 -8.76 -0.76 -13.62
CA HIS A 86 -7.89 -0.46 -14.76
C HIS A 86 -6.39 -0.48 -14.40
N LEU A 87 -6.03 -0.01 -13.21
CA LEU A 87 -4.65 0.06 -12.74
C LEU A 87 -4.22 -1.18 -11.93
N GLY A 88 -5.12 -2.13 -11.67
CA GLY A 88 -4.87 -3.28 -10.82
C GLY A 88 -4.56 -2.89 -9.36
N ILE A 89 -5.19 -1.83 -8.85
CA ILE A 89 -4.99 -1.32 -7.50
C ILE A 89 -5.88 -2.10 -6.53
N LEU A 90 -5.25 -2.82 -5.62
CA LEU A 90 -5.96 -3.51 -4.54
C LEU A 90 -6.21 -2.58 -3.34
N PRO A 91 -7.22 -2.88 -2.50
CA PRO A 91 -7.44 -2.17 -1.24
C PRO A 91 -6.15 -2.07 -0.41
N LEU A 92 -5.98 -1.00 0.35
CA LEU A 92 -4.75 -0.67 1.10
C LEU A 92 -3.48 -0.54 0.22
N GLY A 93 -3.57 -0.60 -1.10
CA GLY A 93 -2.42 -0.57 -1.99
C GLY A 93 -1.54 -1.84 -1.91
N ILE A 94 -2.12 -2.96 -1.53
CA ILE A 94 -1.43 -4.26 -1.52
C ILE A 94 -0.98 -4.60 -2.95
N ASN A 95 0.27 -4.96 -3.11
CA ASN A 95 0.82 -5.36 -4.39
C ASN A 95 0.66 -6.89 -4.64
N PRO A 96 0.85 -7.37 -5.88
CA PRO A 96 0.68 -8.79 -6.20
C PRO A 96 1.53 -9.75 -5.37
N ILE A 97 2.75 -9.36 -4.98
CA ILE A 97 3.64 -10.19 -4.15
C ILE A 97 3.13 -10.26 -2.71
N GLU A 98 2.70 -9.12 -2.15
CA GLU A 98 2.08 -9.07 -0.82
C GLU A 98 0.80 -9.90 -0.77
N LEU A 99 -0.03 -9.83 -1.81
CA LEU A 99 -1.22 -10.69 -1.93
C LEU A 99 -0.84 -12.17 -1.98
N GLN A 100 0.20 -12.54 -2.75
CA GLN A 100 0.69 -13.91 -2.81
C GLN A 100 1.20 -14.38 -1.44
N LEU A 101 1.91 -13.53 -0.69
CA LEU A 101 2.34 -13.83 0.67
C LEU A 101 1.16 -14.11 1.60
N LEU A 102 0.13 -13.25 1.59
CA LEU A 102 -1.07 -13.44 2.39
C LEU A 102 -1.80 -14.74 2.04
N ARG A 103 -1.89 -15.10 0.76
CA ARG A 103 -2.47 -16.37 0.32
C ARG A 103 -1.68 -17.57 0.85
N HIS A 104 -0.35 -17.58 0.74
CA HIS A 104 0.46 -18.65 1.30
C HIS A 104 0.38 -18.76 2.82
N LEU A 105 0.23 -17.62 3.52
CA LEU A 105 0.02 -17.59 4.96
C LEU A 105 -1.39 -18.09 5.35
N SER A 106 -2.40 -17.91 4.50
CA SER A 106 -3.75 -18.41 4.77
C SER A 106 -3.89 -19.92 4.61
N GLU A 107 -3.05 -20.55 3.77
CA GLU A 107 -3.04 -21.99 3.53
C GLU A 107 -2.46 -22.79 4.72
N ARG A 108 -1.70 -22.13 5.60
CA ARG A 108 -0.97 -22.77 6.70
C ARG A 108 -1.12 -21.97 7.99
N LYS A 109 -1.06 -22.67 9.12
CA LYS A 109 -1.08 -21.98 10.42
C LYS A 109 0.13 -21.05 10.60
N GLU A 110 1.31 -21.52 10.17
CA GLU A 110 2.58 -20.79 10.25
C GLU A 110 3.48 -21.12 9.07
N CYS A 111 4.25 -20.13 8.62
CA CYS A 111 5.21 -20.28 7.54
C CYS A 111 6.61 -19.81 7.95
N SER A 112 7.62 -20.57 7.59
CA SER A 112 9.00 -20.09 7.72
C SER A 112 9.35 -19.08 6.63
N LEU A 113 10.29 -18.17 6.94
CA LEU A 113 10.82 -17.24 5.93
C LEU A 113 11.43 -17.96 4.72
N THR A 114 12.05 -19.13 4.95
CA THR A 114 12.63 -19.96 3.88
C THR A 114 11.55 -20.48 2.94
N TYR A 115 10.41 -20.93 3.50
CA TYR A 115 9.28 -21.37 2.70
C TYR A 115 8.72 -20.25 1.83
N LEU A 116 8.49 -19.07 2.42
CA LEU A 116 7.96 -17.91 1.69
C LEU A 116 8.93 -17.43 0.60
N ALA A 117 10.24 -17.42 0.86
CA ALA A 117 11.27 -17.11 -0.11
C ALA A 117 11.25 -18.08 -1.31
N ALA A 118 11.14 -19.38 -1.04
CA ALA A 118 11.04 -20.39 -2.09
C ALA A 118 9.76 -20.26 -2.92
N LYS A 119 8.64 -19.91 -2.30
CA LYS A 119 7.33 -19.76 -2.99
C LYS A 119 7.25 -18.50 -3.84
N THR A 120 7.88 -17.42 -3.41
CA THR A 120 7.84 -16.12 -4.12
C THR A 120 9.00 -15.94 -5.09
N GLY A 121 10.04 -16.78 -5.02
CA GLY A 121 11.29 -16.62 -5.79
C GLY A 121 12.15 -15.44 -5.33
N LEU A 122 11.85 -14.85 -4.16
CA LEU A 122 12.57 -13.70 -3.63
C LEU A 122 13.56 -14.10 -2.54
N THR A 123 14.57 -13.25 -2.33
CA THR A 123 15.52 -13.45 -1.22
C THR A 123 14.88 -13.10 0.13
N LYS A 124 15.31 -13.77 1.20
CA LYS A 124 14.83 -13.48 2.57
C LYS A 124 14.96 -12.01 2.97
N PRO A 125 16.11 -11.32 2.75
CA PRO A 125 16.23 -9.90 3.06
C PRO A 125 15.26 -9.01 2.28
N CYS A 126 14.97 -9.34 1.01
CA CYS A 126 14.01 -8.62 0.21
C CYS A 126 12.59 -8.75 0.80
N LEU A 127 12.16 -9.98 1.13
CA LEU A 127 10.86 -10.21 1.76
C LEU A 127 10.71 -9.42 3.06
N GLN A 128 11.71 -9.49 3.94
CA GLN A 128 11.67 -8.82 5.24
C GLN A 128 11.62 -7.30 5.12
N ARG A 129 12.45 -6.71 4.25
CA ARG A 129 12.59 -5.27 4.13
C ARG A 129 11.46 -4.61 3.32
N ASP A 130 11.08 -5.25 2.21
CA ASP A 130 10.28 -4.59 1.19
C ASP A 130 8.78 -4.96 1.25
N TYR A 131 8.43 -6.09 1.91
CA TYR A 131 7.06 -6.61 1.94
C TYR A 131 6.50 -6.85 3.35
N GLU A 132 7.24 -7.59 4.21
CA GLU A 132 6.72 -7.95 5.55
C GLU A 132 6.44 -6.72 6.41
N VAL A 133 7.29 -5.68 6.33
CA VAL A 133 7.14 -4.44 7.10
C VAL A 133 5.77 -3.80 6.86
N TYR A 134 5.35 -3.72 5.60
CA TYR A 134 4.06 -3.10 5.27
C TYR A 134 2.88 -3.97 5.72
N LEU A 135 2.94 -5.28 5.49
CA LEU A 135 1.88 -6.20 5.91
C LEU A 135 1.70 -6.22 7.43
N GLN A 136 2.79 -6.16 8.20
CA GLN A 136 2.74 -6.02 9.66
C GLN A 136 2.15 -4.67 10.08
N LYS A 137 2.58 -3.56 9.45
CA LYS A 137 2.04 -2.22 9.72
C LYS A 137 0.53 -2.15 9.50
N GLN A 138 0.01 -2.88 8.51
CA GLN A 138 -1.43 -2.99 8.25
C GLN A 138 -2.14 -4.00 9.15
N ASN A 139 -1.39 -4.71 10.01
CA ASN A 139 -1.89 -5.81 10.85
C ASN A 139 -2.56 -6.92 10.02
N LEU A 140 -1.97 -7.26 8.86
CA LEU A 140 -2.44 -8.35 8.00
C LEU A 140 -1.65 -9.64 8.24
N MET A 141 -0.43 -9.52 8.76
CA MET A 141 0.42 -10.64 9.17
C MET A 141 1.13 -10.32 10.48
N GLU A 142 1.56 -11.37 11.17
CA GLU A 142 2.38 -11.29 12.37
C GLU A 142 3.59 -12.22 12.27
N ILE A 143 4.64 -11.90 13.04
CA ILE A 143 5.87 -12.69 13.14
C ILE A 143 6.03 -13.10 14.59
N SER A 144 6.16 -14.41 14.82
CA SER A 144 6.42 -15.04 16.11
C SER A 144 7.72 -15.87 16.07
N THR A 145 8.08 -16.46 17.19
CA THR A 145 9.19 -17.43 17.27
C THR A 145 8.93 -18.69 16.44
N ALA A 146 7.66 -19.05 16.23
CA ALA A 146 7.24 -20.21 15.43
C ALA A 146 7.24 -19.91 13.92
N GLY A 147 7.10 -18.64 13.52
CA GLY A 147 7.13 -18.25 12.12
C GLY A 147 6.30 -17.00 11.79
N ARG A 148 5.82 -16.96 10.56
CA ARG A 148 4.92 -15.93 10.03
C ARG A 148 3.53 -16.51 9.95
N ALA A 149 2.55 -15.77 10.44
CA ALA A 149 1.13 -16.15 10.39
C ALA A 149 0.27 -15.03 9.83
N ILE A 150 -0.84 -15.38 9.20
CA ILE A 150 -1.86 -14.41 8.82
C ILE A 150 -2.70 -14.06 10.04
N THR A 151 -3.00 -12.77 10.21
CA THR A 151 -3.89 -12.32 11.28
C THR A 151 -5.36 -12.54 10.91
N PRO A 152 -6.32 -12.44 11.87
CA PRO A 152 -7.74 -12.42 11.55
C PRO A 152 -8.09 -11.36 10.51
N LYS A 153 -7.59 -10.13 10.67
CA LYS A 153 -7.77 -9.04 9.70
C LYS A 153 -7.20 -9.37 8.31
N GLY A 154 -6.10 -10.11 8.25
CA GLY A 154 -5.53 -10.57 6.98
C GLY A 154 -6.41 -11.61 6.27
N LYS A 155 -7.10 -12.46 7.02
CA LYS A 155 -8.10 -13.40 6.48
C LYS A 155 -9.32 -12.68 5.95
N ASP A 156 -9.89 -11.78 6.76
CA ASP A 156 -11.04 -10.95 6.36
C ASP A 156 -10.72 -10.18 5.06
N TYR A 157 -9.51 -9.62 4.94
CA TYR A 157 -9.04 -8.96 3.73
C TYR A 157 -9.06 -9.87 2.50
N LEU A 158 -8.62 -11.14 2.62
CA LEU A 158 -8.65 -12.09 1.51
C LEU A 158 -10.08 -12.51 1.15
N GLU A 159 -10.96 -12.65 2.14
CA GLU A 159 -12.38 -12.97 1.95
C GLU A 159 -13.11 -11.84 1.21
N GLU A 160 -12.91 -10.59 1.63
CA GLU A 160 -13.47 -9.41 0.95
C GLU A 160 -13.03 -9.30 -0.51
N LEU A 161 -11.75 -9.58 -0.81
CA LEU A 161 -11.26 -9.62 -2.18
C LEU A 161 -11.91 -10.71 -3.01
N SER A 162 -12.21 -11.86 -2.42
CA SER A 162 -12.83 -12.98 -3.10
C SER A 162 -14.32 -12.78 -3.34
N ALA A 163 -15.00 -12.02 -2.48
CA ALA A 163 -16.42 -11.70 -2.59
C ALA A 163 -16.72 -10.54 -3.57
N GLY A 164 -15.72 -9.73 -3.91
CA GLY A 164 -15.84 -8.59 -4.81
C GLY A 164 -15.50 -8.88 -6.27
N VAL A 165 -15.25 -10.15 -6.61
CA VAL A 165 -14.97 -10.64 -7.99
C VAL A 165 -16.19 -11.23 -8.63
#